data_8e3d902f381c67420eaf2aeb28abf4f5
#
_entry.id   8e3d902f381c67420eaf2aeb28abf4f5
#
_cell.length_a   1.000
_cell.length_b   1.000
_cell.length_c   1.000
_cell.angle_alpha   90.00
_cell.angle_beta   90.00
_cell.angle_gamma   90.00
#
_symmetry.space_group_name_H-M   'P 1'
#
loop_
_entity.id
_entity.type
_entity.pdbx_description
1 polymer ?
#
loop_
_entity_poly.entity_id
_entity_poly.type
_entity_poly.pdbx_seq_one_letter_code
_entity_poly.pdbx_strand_id
1 'polypeptide(L)'
;LIHSLRKRVKRMGMNNIQLYNLAKSYLGQGGRTFRNFCGLPSNAAWCAAFVSYIFSKGGDASLFYGGKKVVYVPSAENWLFANCANIPIYLAMPMDVVTFDWNLNGTPDNIGFIRGRKSDTEVLTIEGNTSGGIVALKTRTAKYVSGCFRTQFAPSSSWSASKPLVIDGQFGYSSIACLQKALGVKVDAVLGKQTVKALQKRAGVAQDGSWGVKTSKAVQKMIGATADGWFGENSVKALQKWINKQNEVKPKPQTRWDKANAWAVKIAKDDRYKYVRYTDDAYTHECCICHPRGYAFGWNCIGFAWAIWHHGAGLPNRCNCEVINNSQADKLMRMKASEALAFVKERTGLKDVNVFRTAKYFPVENLKQGDII
;
A
#
# COMPACT_ATOMS: atom_id res chain seq x y z
N LEU A 1 -1.09 -40.71 1.75
CA LEU A 1 -1.14 -39.29 2.10
C LEU A 1 0.11 -38.51 1.63
N ILE A 2 1.29 -39.13 1.54
CA ILE A 2 2.55 -38.49 1.11
C ILE A 2 2.58 -38.29 -0.43
N HIS A 3 1.79 -39.03 -1.20
CA HIS A 3 1.74 -38.94 -2.68
C HIS A 3 0.84 -37.79 -3.21
N SER A 4 -0.04 -37.25 -2.37
CA SER A 4 -0.95 -36.14 -2.76
C SER A 4 -0.36 -34.73 -2.52
N LEU A 5 0.70 -34.61 -1.73
CA LEU A 5 1.36 -33.33 -1.42
C LEU A 5 2.40 -32.89 -2.46
N ARG A 6 2.71 -33.72 -3.46
CA ARG A 6 3.62 -33.36 -4.58
C ARG A 6 2.94 -32.60 -5.73
N LYS A 7 1.64 -32.31 -5.68
CA LYS A 7 0.94 -31.54 -6.69
C LYS A 7 0.73 -30.12 -6.21
N ARG A 8 1.42 -29.18 -6.87
CA ARG A 8 1.34 -27.71 -6.85
C ARG A 8 2.35 -26.95 -6.00
N VAL A 9 3.61 -27.22 -6.15
CA VAL A 9 4.53 -26.09 -6.21
C VAL A 9 4.34 -25.52 -7.63
N LYS A 10 3.43 -24.55 -7.79
CA LYS A 10 3.34 -23.73 -8.99
C LYS A 10 4.73 -23.10 -9.13
N ARG A 11 5.50 -23.52 -10.12
CA ARG A 11 6.81 -22.95 -10.40
C ARG A 11 6.54 -21.45 -10.52
N MET A 12 6.96 -20.66 -9.54
CA MET A 12 6.84 -19.22 -9.63
C MET A 12 7.68 -18.81 -10.82
N GLY A 13 7.06 -18.16 -11.80
CA GLY A 13 7.76 -17.64 -12.96
C GLY A 13 8.83 -16.64 -12.54
N MET A 14 9.73 -16.32 -13.45
CA MET A 14 10.78 -15.32 -13.21
C MET A 14 10.16 -13.97 -12.87
N ASN A 15 10.75 -13.25 -11.93
CA ASN A 15 10.43 -11.84 -11.75
C ASN A 15 11.02 -11.01 -12.92
N ASN A 16 10.65 -9.74 -12.99
CA ASN A 16 11.07 -8.87 -14.10
C ASN A 16 12.59 -8.74 -14.23
N ILE A 17 13.37 -8.76 -13.16
CA ILE A 17 14.84 -8.69 -13.20
C ILE A 17 15.43 -9.99 -13.76
N GLN A 18 14.92 -11.12 -13.32
CA GLN A 18 15.36 -12.44 -13.82
C GLN A 18 15.03 -12.59 -15.31
N LEU A 19 13.83 -12.12 -15.72
CA LEU A 19 13.42 -12.15 -17.12
C LEU A 19 14.25 -11.20 -17.98
N TYR A 20 14.61 -10.03 -17.45
CA TYR A 20 15.54 -9.11 -18.11
C TYR A 20 16.93 -9.76 -18.31
N ASN A 21 17.46 -10.42 -17.28
CA ASN A 21 18.75 -11.11 -17.40
C ASN A 21 18.70 -12.24 -18.41
N LEU A 22 17.58 -12.95 -18.50
CA LEU A 22 17.34 -13.93 -19.54
C LEU A 22 17.35 -13.28 -20.94
N ALA A 23 16.60 -12.20 -21.14
CA ALA A 23 16.59 -11.49 -22.42
C ALA A 23 17.99 -10.98 -22.79
N LYS A 24 18.72 -10.43 -21.81
CA LYS A 24 20.09 -9.93 -21.96
C LYS A 24 21.09 -11.01 -22.36
N SER A 25 20.89 -12.27 -21.95
CA SER A 25 21.77 -13.37 -22.31
C SER A 25 21.77 -13.68 -23.82
N TYR A 26 20.82 -13.15 -24.57
CA TYR A 26 20.71 -13.30 -26.03
C TYR A 26 21.28 -12.12 -26.84
N LEU A 27 21.88 -11.11 -26.18
CA LEU A 27 22.47 -9.96 -26.88
C LEU A 27 23.47 -10.43 -27.95
N GLY A 28 23.39 -9.82 -29.14
CA GLY A 28 24.21 -10.16 -30.29
C GLY A 28 23.75 -11.40 -31.04
N GLN A 29 22.82 -12.19 -30.52
CA GLN A 29 22.34 -13.39 -31.21
C GLN A 29 21.38 -13.03 -32.35
N GLY A 30 21.52 -13.74 -33.46
CA GLY A 30 20.61 -13.69 -34.62
C GLY A 30 19.33 -14.50 -34.41
N GLY A 31 18.41 -14.37 -35.35
CA GLY A 31 17.03 -14.85 -35.22
C GLY A 31 16.79 -16.36 -35.27
N ARG A 32 17.82 -17.21 -35.53
CA ARG A 32 17.62 -18.67 -35.72
C ARG A 32 16.82 -19.31 -34.57
N THR A 33 17.22 -19.08 -33.32
CA THR A 33 16.58 -19.64 -32.13
C THR A 33 15.09 -19.22 -32.03
N PHE A 34 14.81 -17.97 -32.27
CA PHE A 34 13.47 -17.40 -32.10
C PHE A 34 12.55 -17.81 -33.26
N ARG A 35 13.08 -17.81 -34.48
CA ARG A 35 12.33 -18.30 -35.65
C ARG A 35 12.00 -19.78 -35.53
N ASN A 36 12.97 -20.63 -35.18
CA ASN A 36 12.74 -22.06 -34.95
C ASN A 36 11.71 -22.30 -33.85
N PHE A 37 11.78 -21.55 -32.77
CA PHE A 37 10.77 -21.64 -31.67
C PHE A 37 9.35 -21.38 -32.17
N CYS A 38 9.16 -20.41 -33.06
CA CYS A 38 7.86 -20.06 -33.61
C CYS A 38 7.48 -20.77 -34.91
N GLY A 39 8.38 -21.56 -35.50
CA GLY A 39 8.17 -22.21 -36.82
C GLY A 39 8.21 -21.23 -38.00
N LEU A 40 9.01 -20.17 -37.88
CA LEU A 40 9.15 -19.15 -38.91
C LEU A 40 10.25 -19.51 -39.96
N PRO A 41 10.07 -19.13 -41.23
CA PRO A 41 11.11 -19.26 -42.23
C PRO A 41 12.33 -18.37 -41.92
N SER A 42 13.47 -18.68 -42.53
CA SER A 42 14.77 -18.06 -42.23
C SER A 42 14.83 -16.55 -42.52
N ASN A 43 14.03 -16.07 -43.45
CA ASN A 43 13.95 -14.65 -43.84
C ASN A 43 12.84 -13.85 -43.10
N ALA A 44 12.02 -14.49 -42.27
CA ALA A 44 10.91 -13.80 -41.56
C ALA A 44 11.44 -12.86 -40.49
N ALA A 45 10.71 -11.75 -40.27
CA ALA A 45 10.86 -10.89 -39.10
C ALA A 45 10.55 -11.68 -37.83
N TRP A 46 11.26 -11.42 -36.76
CA TRP A 46 11.18 -12.22 -35.54
C TRP A 46 11.17 -11.43 -34.21
N CYS A 47 10.87 -10.13 -34.24
CA CYS A 47 10.77 -9.32 -33.04
C CYS A 47 9.71 -9.86 -32.07
N ALA A 48 8.51 -10.18 -32.56
CA ALA A 48 7.44 -10.76 -31.73
C ALA A 48 7.77 -12.21 -31.31
N ALA A 49 8.49 -12.98 -32.15
CA ALA A 49 8.96 -14.30 -31.77
C ALA A 49 9.99 -14.24 -30.62
N PHE A 50 10.86 -13.22 -30.60
CA PHE A 50 11.76 -12.97 -29.46
C PHE A 50 10.99 -12.76 -28.17
N VAL A 51 9.98 -11.88 -28.17
CA VAL A 51 9.16 -11.61 -26.99
C VAL A 51 8.43 -12.87 -26.53
N SER A 52 7.80 -13.62 -27.46
CA SER A 52 7.15 -14.90 -27.17
C SER A 52 8.10 -15.92 -26.54
N TYR A 53 9.33 -16.00 -27.09
CA TYR A 53 10.34 -16.90 -26.57
C TYR A 53 10.77 -16.58 -25.16
N ILE A 54 11.03 -15.29 -24.87
CA ILE A 54 11.47 -14.85 -23.53
C ILE A 54 10.41 -15.16 -22.48
N PHE A 55 9.13 -14.87 -22.73
CA PHE A 55 8.05 -15.25 -21.81
C PHE A 55 7.94 -16.76 -21.61
N SER A 56 8.07 -17.54 -22.68
CA SER A 56 8.02 -19.00 -22.61
C SER A 56 9.15 -19.58 -21.76
N LYS A 57 10.38 -19.10 -21.96
CA LYS A 57 11.56 -19.56 -21.21
C LYS A 57 11.59 -19.04 -19.78
N GLY A 58 10.98 -17.90 -19.51
CA GLY A 58 10.82 -17.33 -18.18
C GLY A 58 9.83 -18.07 -17.29
N GLY A 59 9.11 -19.06 -17.81
CA GLY A 59 8.21 -19.91 -17.06
C GLY A 59 6.80 -19.33 -16.83
N ASP A 60 6.49 -18.20 -17.46
CA ASP A 60 5.17 -17.55 -17.39
C ASP A 60 4.68 -17.15 -18.78
N ALA A 61 4.67 -18.12 -19.71
CA ALA A 61 4.21 -17.92 -21.09
C ALA A 61 2.80 -17.28 -21.15
N SER A 62 1.94 -17.61 -20.20
CA SER A 62 0.56 -17.08 -20.13
C SER A 62 0.47 -15.56 -19.99
N LEU A 63 1.51 -14.90 -19.51
CA LEU A 63 1.57 -13.44 -19.36
C LEU A 63 1.66 -12.69 -20.69
N PHE A 64 1.96 -13.42 -21.79
CA PHE A 64 1.99 -12.86 -23.12
C PHE A 64 1.23 -13.76 -24.08
N TYR A 65 0.32 -13.19 -24.82
CA TYR A 65 -0.54 -13.82 -25.82
C TYR A 65 -1.24 -15.11 -25.34
N GLY A 66 -1.55 -15.18 -24.05
CA GLY A 66 -2.19 -16.36 -23.43
C GLY A 66 -1.33 -17.63 -23.48
N GLY A 67 -0.01 -17.51 -23.60
CA GLY A 67 0.93 -18.63 -23.73
C GLY A 67 1.10 -19.15 -25.14
N LYS A 68 0.37 -18.61 -26.10
CA LYS A 68 0.52 -18.95 -27.52
C LYS A 68 1.71 -18.18 -28.13
N LYS A 69 2.29 -18.74 -29.17
CA LYS A 69 3.35 -18.08 -29.96
C LYS A 69 2.71 -17.03 -30.84
N VAL A 70 3.25 -15.81 -30.84
CA VAL A 70 2.84 -14.75 -31.75
C VAL A 70 4.03 -14.26 -32.56
N VAL A 71 3.80 -13.99 -33.82
CA VAL A 71 4.84 -13.59 -34.79
C VAL A 71 4.50 -12.28 -35.50
N TYR A 72 3.25 -11.84 -35.39
CA TYR A 72 2.75 -10.62 -36.02
C TYR A 72 2.49 -9.55 -34.93
N VAL A 73 3.19 -8.41 -35.04
CA VAL A 73 3.19 -7.37 -34.00
C VAL A 73 1.80 -6.77 -33.76
N PRO A 74 1.01 -6.44 -34.81
CA PRO A 74 -0.34 -5.92 -34.58
C PRO A 74 -1.25 -6.90 -33.80
N SER A 75 -1.14 -8.21 -34.03
CA SER A 75 -1.90 -9.22 -33.26
C SER A 75 -1.45 -9.25 -31.80
N ALA A 76 -0.13 -9.14 -31.57
CA ALA A 76 0.42 -9.05 -30.21
C ALA A 76 -0.09 -7.80 -29.47
N GLU A 77 -0.07 -6.65 -30.13
CA GLU A 77 -0.52 -5.39 -29.55
C GLU A 77 -2.03 -5.40 -29.23
N ASN A 78 -2.85 -5.88 -30.15
CA ASN A 78 -4.29 -6.03 -29.92
C ASN A 78 -4.58 -6.91 -28.67
N TRP A 79 -3.84 -8.02 -28.54
CA TRP A 79 -3.98 -8.86 -27.36
C TRP A 79 -3.52 -8.13 -26.09
N LEU A 80 -2.42 -7.38 -26.15
CA LEU A 80 -1.91 -6.58 -25.03
C LEU A 80 -2.91 -5.51 -24.60
N PHE A 81 -3.53 -4.79 -25.51
CA PHE A 81 -4.61 -3.85 -25.20
C PHE A 81 -5.81 -4.55 -24.53
N ALA A 82 -6.15 -5.73 -24.97
CA ALA A 82 -7.25 -6.48 -24.40
C ALA A 82 -6.96 -7.03 -22.98
N ASN A 83 -5.72 -7.44 -22.71
CA ASN A 83 -5.38 -8.25 -21.53
C ASN A 83 -4.45 -7.56 -20.53
N CYS A 84 -3.65 -6.57 -20.93
CA CYS A 84 -2.69 -5.87 -20.08
C CYS A 84 -3.10 -4.40 -19.87
N ALA A 85 -2.60 -3.77 -18.82
CA ALA A 85 -2.71 -2.33 -18.68
C ALA A 85 -1.78 -1.65 -19.67
N ASN A 86 -2.33 -0.81 -20.57
CA ASN A 86 -1.55 0.18 -21.29
C ASN A 86 -1.30 1.36 -20.34
N ILE A 87 -0.05 1.77 -20.19
CA ILE A 87 0.39 2.78 -19.22
C ILE A 87 1.21 3.87 -19.92
N PRO A 88 1.26 5.09 -19.35
CA PRO A 88 2.17 6.12 -19.82
C PRO A 88 3.61 5.61 -19.82
N ILE A 89 4.34 5.93 -20.88
CA ILE A 89 5.74 5.47 -21.05
C ILE A 89 6.65 5.94 -19.90
N TYR A 90 6.32 7.06 -19.27
CA TYR A 90 7.03 7.56 -18.09
C TYR A 90 6.92 6.62 -16.89
N LEU A 91 5.84 5.86 -16.78
CA LEU A 91 5.61 4.89 -15.71
C LEU A 91 6.18 3.50 -16.03
N ALA A 92 6.83 3.35 -17.18
CA ALA A 92 7.35 2.07 -17.62
C ALA A 92 8.47 1.55 -16.69
N MET A 93 8.42 0.25 -16.45
CA MET A 93 9.40 -0.48 -15.64
C MET A 93 10.10 -1.54 -16.48
N PRO A 94 11.27 -2.06 -16.07
CA PRO A 94 11.92 -3.14 -16.76
C PRO A 94 10.99 -4.32 -17.02
N MET A 95 11.02 -4.81 -18.26
CA MET A 95 10.20 -5.91 -18.82
C MET A 95 8.74 -5.56 -19.12
N ASP A 96 8.30 -4.30 -18.98
CA ASP A 96 7.08 -3.88 -19.67
C ASP A 96 7.27 -4.08 -21.19
N VAL A 97 6.24 -4.58 -21.85
CA VAL A 97 6.26 -4.78 -23.30
C VAL A 97 5.97 -3.45 -23.98
N VAL A 98 6.77 -3.10 -24.97
CA VAL A 98 6.61 -1.87 -25.75
C VAL A 98 6.48 -2.20 -27.23
N THR A 99 5.55 -1.53 -27.90
CA THR A 99 5.33 -1.60 -29.35
C THR A 99 5.66 -0.26 -29.98
N PHE A 100 6.10 -0.30 -31.22
CA PHE A 100 6.53 0.87 -31.98
C PHE A 100 5.85 0.91 -33.33
N ASP A 101 5.43 2.09 -33.71
CA ASP A 101 4.94 2.46 -35.05
C ASP A 101 5.92 3.49 -35.63
N TRP A 102 6.84 3.03 -36.51
CA TRP A 102 7.94 3.86 -37.00
C TRP A 102 7.49 4.91 -38.02
N ASN A 103 6.44 4.62 -38.74
CA ASN A 103 5.92 5.48 -39.79
C ASN A 103 4.65 6.26 -39.37
N LEU A 104 4.19 6.03 -38.15
CA LEU A 104 3.03 6.71 -37.53
C LEU A 104 1.73 6.51 -38.32
N ASN A 105 1.55 5.32 -38.88
CA ASN A 105 0.35 4.97 -39.66
C ASN A 105 -0.73 4.26 -38.84
N GLY A 106 -0.51 4.09 -37.54
CA GLY A 106 -1.43 3.43 -36.62
C GLY A 106 -1.27 1.89 -36.58
N THR A 107 -0.29 1.34 -37.28
CA THR A 107 0.00 -0.09 -37.27
C THR A 107 1.40 -0.32 -36.69
N PRO A 108 1.53 -1.08 -35.60
CA PRO A 108 2.85 -1.26 -34.97
C PRO A 108 3.76 -2.16 -35.81
N ASP A 109 4.99 -1.70 -35.97
CA ASP A 109 6.03 -2.36 -36.80
C ASP A 109 6.95 -3.24 -35.97
N ASN A 110 7.17 -2.91 -34.70
CA ASN A 110 8.14 -3.58 -33.85
C ASN A 110 7.64 -3.74 -32.41
N ILE A 111 8.25 -4.69 -31.72
CA ILE A 111 7.94 -5.01 -30.32
C ILE A 111 9.21 -5.41 -29.58
N GLY A 112 9.29 -5.00 -28.31
CA GLY A 112 10.39 -5.35 -27.44
C GLY A 112 10.03 -5.17 -25.96
N PHE A 113 11.06 -5.12 -25.13
CA PHE A 113 10.90 -4.88 -23.70
C PHE A 113 11.55 -3.57 -23.29
N ILE A 114 10.93 -2.87 -22.38
CA ILE A 114 11.54 -1.75 -21.65
C ILE A 114 12.67 -2.29 -20.78
N ARG A 115 13.81 -1.62 -20.81
CA ARG A 115 14.92 -1.81 -19.88
C ARG A 115 14.94 -0.72 -18.80
N GLY A 116 14.49 0.46 -19.17
CA GLY A 116 14.43 1.63 -18.32
C GLY A 116 14.13 2.88 -19.12
N ARG A 117 14.17 4.01 -18.44
CA ARG A 117 14.00 5.33 -19.04
C ARG A 117 15.37 6.04 -19.10
N LYS A 118 15.61 6.79 -20.16
CA LYS A 118 16.79 7.64 -20.31
C LYS A 118 16.45 9.11 -20.06
N SER A 119 15.28 9.54 -20.55
CA SER A 119 14.73 10.89 -20.34
C SER A 119 13.21 10.84 -20.38
N ASP A 120 12.56 11.99 -20.34
CA ASP A 120 11.10 12.08 -20.49
C ASP A 120 10.61 11.66 -21.88
N THR A 121 11.46 11.79 -22.88
CA THR A 121 11.14 11.50 -24.28
C THR A 121 11.88 10.30 -24.86
N GLU A 122 12.76 9.64 -24.09
CA GLU A 122 13.54 8.50 -24.55
C GLU A 122 13.48 7.34 -23.55
N VAL A 123 13.28 6.16 -24.12
CA VAL A 123 13.31 4.89 -23.39
C VAL A 123 14.44 4.00 -23.84
N LEU A 124 14.94 3.22 -22.93
CA LEU A 124 15.93 2.18 -23.16
C LEU A 124 15.20 0.85 -23.32
N THR A 125 15.52 0.11 -24.37
CA THR A 125 14.84 -1.15 -24.71
C THR A 125 15.83 -2.29 -24.93
N ILE A 126 15.31 -3.52 -24.94
CA ILE A 126 15.94 -4.70 -25.50
C ILE A 126 15.00 -5.31 -26.53
N GLU A 127 15.46 -5.44 -27.73
CA GLU A 127 14.65 -5.79 -28.89
C GLU A 127 15.29 -6.92 -29.69
N GLY A 128 14.47 -7.82 -30.24
CA GLY A 128 14.87 -8.77 -31.25
C GLY A 128 14.67 -8.22 -32.66
N ASN A 129 15.39 -8.78 -33.64
CA ASN A 129 15.30 -8.41 -35.05
C ASN A 129 15.61 -6.93 -35.32
N THR A 130 16.57 -6.39 -34.62
CA THR A 130 17.03 -5.00 -34.78
C THR A 130 18.53 -4.95 -35.07
N SER A 131 19.09 -3.80 -35.40
CA SER A 131 20.54 -3.63 -35.64
C SER A 131 21.15 -4.64 -36.59
N GLY A 132 20.51 -4.91 -37.74
CA GLY A 132 21.00 -5.90 -38.70
C GLY A 132 20.57 -7.34 -38.40
N GLY A 133 19.49 -7.51 -37.63
CA GLY A 133 18.89 -8.82 -37.39
C GLY A 133 19.44 -9.56 -36.18
N ILE A 134 19.77 -8.83 -35.13
CA ILE A 134 20.21 -9.37 -33.82
C ILE A 134 19.34 -8.93 -32.69
N VAL A 135 19.54 -9.50 -31.49
CA VAL A 135 19.05 -8.96 -30.24
C VAL A 135 19.96 -7.82 -29.80
N ALA A 136 19.42 -6.62 -29.59
CA ALA A 136 20.22 -5.47 -29.20
C ALA A 136 19.55 -4.57 -28.21
N LEU A 137 20.38 -3.83 -27.46
CA LEU A 137 19.93 -2.70 -26.63
C LEU A 137 19.75 -1.48 -27.53
N LYS A 138 18.64 -0.76 -27.30
CA LYS A 138 18.31 0.43 -28.09
C LYS A 138 17.92 1.59 -27.16
N THR A 139 18.12 2.81 -27.68
CA THR A 139 17.44 4.01 -27.21
C THR A 139 16.36 4.35 -28.21
N ARG A 140 15.14 4.57 -27.74
CA ARG A 140 13.97 4.82 -28.58
C ARG A 140 13.26 6.09 -28.15
N THR A 141 12.85 6.90 -29.09
CA THR A 141 12.05 8.09 -28.83
C THR A 141 10.62 7.70 -28.54
N ALA A 142 10.05 8.25 -27.47
CA ALA A 142 8.67 8.00 -27.04
C ALA A 142 7.62 8.34 -28.12
N LYS A 143 7.96 9.24 -29.06
CA LYS A 143 7.11 9.63 -30.20
C LYS A 143 6.62 8.42 -31.01
N TYR A 144 7.45 7.38 -31.14
CA TYR A 144 7.15 6.21 -31.95
C TYR A 144 6.53 5.06 -31.16
N VAL A 145 6.29 5.25 -29.85
CA VAL A 145 5.65 4.23 -29.00
C VAL A 145 4.15 4.18 -29.31
N SER A 146 3.70 3.06 -29.86
CA SER A 146 2.29 2.76 -30.09
C SER A 146 1.58 2.34 -28.80
N GLY A 147 2.26 1.52 -27.97
CA GLY A 147 1.76 1.12 -26.66
C GLY A 147 2.88 0.71 -25.71
N CYS A 148 2.62 0.88 -24.41
CA CYS A 148 3.47 0.37 -23.34
C CYS A 148 2.61 -0.41 -22.36
N PHE A 149 2.90 -1.70 -22.17
CA PHE A 149 2.01 -2.64 -21.52
C PHE A 149 2.64 -3.28 -20.29
N ARG A 150 2.00 -3.11 -19.14
CA ARG A 150 2.38 -3.79 -17.91
C ARG A 150 1.88 -5.22 -17.90
N THR A 151 2.80 -6.16 -18.00
CA THR A 151 2.53 -7.58 -17.74
C THR A 151 2.62 -7.87 -16.25
N GLN A 152 1.92 -8.90 -15.76
CA GLN A 152 1.76 -9.15 -14.32
C GLN A 152 2.90 -10.00 -13.76
N PHE A 153 4.12 -9.47 -13.74
CA PHE A 153 5.24 -10.11 -13.03
C PHE A 153 5.14 -9.90 -11.53
N ALA A 154 5.66 -10.86 -10.77
CA ALA A 154 5.90 -10.65 -9.34
C ALA A 154 6.91 -9.49 -9.15
N PRO A 155 6.71 -8.63 -8.12
CA PRO A 155 7.68 -7.59 -7.81
C PRO A 155 9.06 -8.17 -7.52
N SER A 156 10.11 -7.54 -8.08
CA SER A 156 11.51 -7.96 -7.92
C SER A 156 12.18 -7.42 -6.66
N SER A 157 11.54 -6.48 -5.98
CA SER A 157 12.03 -5.85 -4.76
C SER A 157 10.93 -5.81 -3.69
N SER A 158 11.35 -5.66 -2.44
CA SER A 158 10.42 -5.40 -1.34
C SER A 158 9.68 -4.07 -1.56
N TRP A 159 8.41 -4.05 -1.22
CA TRP A 159 7.57 -2.87 -1.29
C TRP A 159 6.75 -2.73 -0.01
N SER A 160 6.28 -1.52 0.27
CA SER A 160 5.45 -1.24 1.43
C SER A 160 4.32 -0.27 1.03
N ALA A 161 3.13 -0.53 1.58
CA ALA A 161 1.98 0.38 1.52
C ALA A 161 1.68 1.03 2.88
N SER A 162 2.55 0.88 3.86
CA SER A 162 2.33 1.31 5.26
C SER A 162 2.98 2.64 5.62
N LYS A 163 3.96 3.10 4.85
CA LYS A 163 4.67 4.38 5.07
C LYS A 163 4.25 5.40 4.02
N PRO A 164 4.26 6.70 4.34
CA PRO A 164 4.12 7.75 3.33
C PRO A 164 5.17 7.61 2.23
N LEU A 165 4.76 7.89 0.99
CA LEU A 165 5.68 7.90 -0.15
C LEU A 165 6.62 9.10 -0.07
N VAL A 166 7.87 8.88 -0.47
CA VAL A 166 8.79 9.97 -0.81
C VAL A 166 8.30 10.62 -2.11
N ILE A 167 8.30 11.95 -2.16
CA ILE A 167 7.86 12.70 -3.34
C ILE A 167 9.06 12.92 -4.27
N ASP A 168 9.50 11.87 -4.93
CA ASP A 168 10.71 11.83 -5.77
C ASP A 168 10.42 11.82 -7.27
N GLY A 169 9.15 11.68 -7.66
CA GLY A 169 8.76 11.56 -9.06
C GLY A 169 9.00 10.17 -9.66
N GLN A 170 9.35 9.16 -8.84
CA GLN A 170 9.52 7.79 -9.29
C GLN A 170 8.32 6.93 -8.91
N PHE A 171 7.75 6.22 -9.88
CA PHE A 171 6.56 5.42 -9.69
C PHE A 171 6.89 3.92 -9.63
N GLY A 172 7.55 3.51 -8.53
CA GLY A 172 7.95 2.13 -8.27
C GLY A 172 6.88 1.29 -7.55
N TYR A 173 7.25 0.08 -7.13
CA TYR A 173 6.34 -0.89 -6.50
C TYR A 173 5.64 -0.33 -5.25
N SER A 174 6.34 0.43 -4.39
CA SER A 174 5.73 1.06 -3.22
C SER A 174 4.70 2.11 -3.60
N SER A 175 4.95 2.91 -4.65
CA SER A 175 3.99 3.89 -5.16
C SER A 175 2.74 3.21 -5.70
N ILE A 176 2.89 2.10 -6.43
CA ILE A 176 1.77 1.30 -6.95
C ILE A 176 0.96 0.71 -5.79
N ALA A 177 1.63 0.10 -4.81
CA ALA A 177 0.97 -0.49 -3.64
C ALA A 177 0.19 0.55 -2.82
N CYS A 178 0.78 1.74 -2.61
CA CYS A 178 0.10 2.84 -1.94
C CYS A 178 -1.07 3.39 -2.75
N LEU A 179 -0.95 3.45 -4.09
CA LEU A 179 -2.05 3.81 -4.97
C LEU A 179 -3.19 2.79 -4.86
N GLN A 180 -2.89 1.51 -4.90
CA GLN A 180 -3.87 0.43 -4.75
C GLN A 180 -4.63 0.53 -3.42
N LYS A 181 -3.91 0.79 -2.32
CA LYS A 181 -4.50 1.05 -1.01
C LYS A 181 -5.44 2.27 -1.04
N ALA A 182 -4.99 3.39 -1.64
CA ALA A 182 -5.79 4.60 -1.76
C ALA A 182 -7.06 4.41 -2.62
N LEU A 183 -7.02 3.50 -3.59
CA LEU A 183 -8.13 3.15 -4.46
C LEU A 183 -9.04 2.04 -3.88
N GLY A 184 -8.65 1.40 -2.76
CA GLY A 184 -9.40 0.31 -2.14
C GLY A 184 -9.43 -0.98 -2.98
N VAL A 185 -8.39 -1.24 -3.77
CA VAL A 185 -8.25 -2.47 -4.56
C VAL A 185 -7.19 -3.39 -3.97
N LYS A 186 -7.10 -4.63 -4.50
CA LYS A 186 -6.07 -5.59 -4.08
C LYS A 186 -4.68 -4.95 -4.15
N VAL A 187 -3.93 -5.04 -3.05
CA VAL A 187 -2.57 -4.52 -2.94
C VAL A 187 -1.58 -5.62 -3.27
N ASP A 188 -1.05 -5.61 -4.49
CA ASP A 188 -0.07 -6.58 -5.00
C ASP A 188 1.15 -5.91 -5.65
N ALA A 189 1.19 -4.57 -5.62
CA ALA A 189 2.22 -3.73 -6.24
C ALA A 189 2.35 -3.90 -7.76
N VAL A 190 1.33 -4.42 -8.45
CA VAL A 190 1.27 -4.54 -9.90
C VAL A 190 0.28 -3.54 -10.48
N LEU A 191 0.74 -2.62 -11.32
CA LEU A 191 -0.13 -1.65 -12.00
C LEU A 191 -0.86 -2.34 -13.17
N GLY A 192 -1.78 -3.24 -12.85
CA GLY A 192 -2.57 -3.99 -13.82
C GLY A 192 -3.88 -3.28 -14.22
N LYS A 193 -4.62 -3.88 -15.17
CA LYS A 193 -5.90 -3.32 -15.66
C LYS A 193 -6.90 -2.99 -14.56
N GLN A 194 -6.98 -3.81 -13.50
CA GLN A 194 -7.90 -3.56 -12.37
C GLN A 194 -7.52 -2.27 -11.63
N THR A 195 -6.23 -2.04 -11.38
CA THR A 195 -5.73 -0.82 -10.75
C THR A 195 -6.01 0.40 -11.62
N VAL A 196 -5.75 0.29 -12.93
CA VAL A 196 -6.03 1.39 -13.89
C VAL A 196 -7.52 1.68 -13.97
N LYS A 197 -8.38 0.66 -14.05
CA LYS A 197 -9.86 0.85 -14.02
C LYS A 197 -10.33 1.54 -12.75
N ALA A 198 -9.79 1.17 -11.60
CA ALA A 198 -10.13 1.83 -10.33
C ALA A 198 -9.68 3.30 -10.32
N LEU A 199 -8.50 3.59 -10.86
CA LEU A 199 -8.01 4.96 -11.02
C LEU A 199 -8.88 5.77 -11.99
N GLN A 200 -9.26 5.19 -13.11
CA GLN A 200 -10.18 5.77 -14.09
C GLN A 200 -11.55 6.08 -13.48
N LYS A 201 -12.10 5.14 -12.69
CA LYS A 201 -13.32 5.35 -11.92
C LYS A 201 -13.18 6.55 -10.99
N ARG A 202 -12.06 6.64 -10.27
CA ARG A 202 -11.76 7.74 -9.35
C ARG A 202 -11.61 9.08 -10.07
N ALA A 203 -11.07 9.08 -11.28
CA ALA A 203 -10.88 10.25 -12.13
C ALA A 203 -12.11 10.61 -12.99
N GLY A 204 -13.20 9.83 -12.94
CA GLY A 204 -14.44 10.08 -13.64
C GLY A 204 -14.38 9.87 -15.16
N VAL A 205 -13.58 8.91 -15.62
CA VAL A 205 -13.47 8.56 -17.06
C VAL A 205 -13.80 7.08 -17.31
N ALA A 206 -13.94 6.72 -18.59
CA ALA A 206 -14.24 5.35 -19.03
C ALA A 206 -13.22 4.34 -18.45
N GLN A 207 -13.72 3.22 -17.94
CA GLN A 207 -12.94 2.21 -17.23
C GLN A 207 -12.48 1.09 -18.19
N ASP A 208 -11.72 1.43 -19.22
CA ASP A 208 -11.20 0.48 -20.21
C ASP A 208 -9.92 -0.24 -19.74
N GLY A 209 -9.28 0.26 -18.68
CA GLY A 209 -8.02 -0.27 -18.17
C GLY A 209 -6.80 0.12 -19.00
N SER A 210 -6.94 1.15 -19.87
CA SER A 210 -5.87 1.74 -20.65
C SER A 210 -5.57 3.16 -20.15
N TRP A 211 -4.37 3.39 -19.66
CA TRP A 211 -3.96 4.71 -19.18
C TRP A 211 -3.34 5.53 -20.32
N GLY A 212 -4.17 5.92 -21.27
CA GLY A 212 -3.79 6.81 -22.38
C GLY A 212 -3.90 8.29 -22.02
N VAL A 213 -3.78 9.16 -23.04
CA VAL A 213 -3.81 10.63 -22.90
C VAL A 213 -5.08 11.13 -22.21
N LYS A 214 -6.25 10.58 -22.54
CA LYS A 214 -7.53 10.96 -21.89
C LYS A 214 -7.51 10.68 -20.40
N THR A 215 -7.06 9.49 -20.00
CA THR A 215 -6.92 9.11 -18.61
C THR A 215 -5.88 9.98 -17.91
N SER A 216 -4.73 10.24 -18.55
CA SER A 216 -3.68 11.10 -18.02
C SER A 216 -4.23 12.49 -17.69
N LYS A 217 -4.92 13.16 -18.63
CA LYS A 217 -5.56 14.47 -18.42
C LYS A 217 -6.56 14.47 -17.26
N ALA A 218 -7.37 13.42 -17.16
CA ALA A 218 -8.36 13.31 -16.08
C ALA A 218 -7.69 13.10 -14.71
N VAL A 219 -6.68 12.23 -14.64
CA VAL A 219 -5.91 12.00 -13.41
C VAL A 219 -5.16 13.27 -13.02
N GLN A 220 -4.52 13.97 -13.95
CA GLN A 220 -3.84 15.24 -13.71
C GLN A 220 -4.79 16.28 -13.11
N LYS A 221 -5.99 16.45 -13.68
CA LYS A 221 -7.03 17.31 -13.09
C LYS A 221 -7.39 16.91 -11.67
N MET A 222 -7.61 15.60 -11.44
CA MET A 222 -7.98 15.07 -10.13
C MET A 222 -6.91 15.33 -9.06
N ILE A 223 -5.63 15.27 -9.43
CA ILE A 223 -4.51 15.47 -8.51
C ILE A 223 -4.00 16.91 -8.45
N GLY A 224 -4.62 17.84 -9.19
CA GLY A 224 -4.23 19.25 -9.22
C GLY A 224 -2.94 19.53 -10.01
N ALA A 225 -2.60 18.69 -10.99
CA ALA A 225 -1.48 18.90 -11.90
C ALA A 225 -1.93 19.51 -13.23
N THR A 226 -0.99 20.05 -14.02
CA THR A 226 -1.26 20.53 -15.38
C THR A 226 -1.80 19.39 -16.25
N ALA A 227 -2.99 19.57 -16.82
CA ALA A 227 -3.69 18.54 -17.58
C ALA A 227 -3.30 18.54 -19.06
N ASP A 228 -2.01 18.42 -19.36
CA ASP A 228 -1.44 18.37 -20.72
C ASP A 228 -1.57 16.97 -21.38
N GLY A 229 -1.79 15.94 -20.56
CA GLY A 229 -1.86 14.54 -21.01
C GLY A 229 -0.52 13.83 -21.01
N TRP A 230 0.57 14.55 -20.72
CA TRP A 230 1.88 13.98 -20.49
C TRP A 230 2.10 13.65 -19.03
N PHE A 231 2.08 12.37 -18.67
CA PHE A 231 2.20 11.94 -17.28
C PHE A 231 3.67 11.77 -16.88
N GLY A 232 4.40 12.89 -16.84
CA GLY A 232 5.82 12.97 -16.49
C GLY A 232 6.10 13.13 -14.99
N GLU A 233 7.33 13.52 -14.65
CA GLU A 233 7.83 13.63 -13.28
C GLU A 233 6.95 14.50 -12.36
N ASN A 234 6.53 15.66 -12.86
CA ASN A 234 5.68 16.58 -12.09
C ASN A 234 4.30 15.96 -11.80
N SER A 235 3.72 15.24 -12.76
CA SER A 235 2.46 14.51 -12.57
C SER A 235 2.63 13.37 -11.58
N VAL A 236 3.75 12.66 -11.59
CA VAL A 236 4.07 11.60 -10.62
C VAL A 236 4.24 12.19 -9.23
N LYS A 237 4.97 13.28 -9.05
CA LYS A 237 5.10 13.98 -7.76
C LYS A 237 3.75 14.43 -7.21
N ALA A 238 2.89 14.98 -8.06
CA ALA A 238 1.53 15.36 -7.68
C ALA A 238 0.69 14.13 -7.28
N LEU A 239 0.81 13.02 -8.03
CA LEU A 239 0.13 11.77 -7.70
C LEU A 239 0.63 11.19 -6.37
N GLN A 240 1.92 11.19 -6.10
CA GLN A 240 2.49 10.75 -4.81
C GLN A 240 1.95 11.59 -3.64
N LYS A 241 1.86 12.92 -3.78
CA LYS A 241 1.23 13.79 -2.78
C LYS A 241 -0.23 13.44 -2.58
N TRP A 242 -0.98 13.24 -3.65
CA TRP A 242 -2.38 12.83 -3.59
C TRP A 242 -2.55 11.47 -2.90
N ILE A 243 -1.74 10.47 -3.26
CA ILE A 243 -1.73 9.14 -2.64
C ILE A 243 -1.48 9.24 -1.13
N ASN A 244 -0.48 10.01 -0.71
CA ASN A 244 -0.18 10.21 0.71
C ASN A 244 -1.40 10.79 1.44
N LYS A 245 -2.02 11.82 0.88
CA LYS A 245 -3.24 12.43 1.46
C LYS A 245 -4.41 11.45 1.56
N GLN A 246 -4.60 10.56 0.55
CA GLN A 246 -5.66 9.54 0.62
C GLN A 246 -5.35 8.46 1.67
N ASN A 247 -4.08 8.14 1.85
CA ASN A 247 -3.61 7.12 2.79
C ASN A 247 -3.31 7.68 4.18
N GLU A 248 -3.42 9.00 4.38
CA GLU A 248 -3.35 9.57 5.71
C GLU A 248 -4.37 8.87 6.59
N VAL A 249 -3.85 8.19 7.61
CA VAL A 249 -4.70 7.70 8.68
C VAL A 249 -5.25 8.96 9.34
N LYS A 250 -6.49 9.34 9.02
CA LYS A 250 -7.17 10.34 9.81
C LYS A 250 -7.08 9.86 11.26
N PRO A 251 -6.54 10.65 12.18
CA PRO A 251 -6.50 10.23 13.56
C PRO A 251 -7.92 9.77 13.91
N LYS A 252 -8.04 8.51 14.28
CA LYS A 252 -9.31 7.97 14.77
C LYS A 252 -9.79 8.99 15.80
N PRO A 253 -11.06 9.46 15.72
CA PRO A 253 -11.53 10.41 16.70
C PRO A 253 -11.10 9.89 18.06
N GLN A 254 -10.30 10.69 18.78
CA GLN A 254 -9.75 10.25 20.06
C GLN A 254 -10.93 9.84 20.94
N THR A 255 -11.01 8.57 21.22
CA THR A 255 -11.98 8.04 22.16
C THR A 255 -11.67 8.64 23.54
N ARG A 256 -12.63 8.62 24.43
CA ARG A 256 -12.38 8.98 25.85
C ARG A 256 -11.21 8.17 26.41
N TRP A 257 -11.03 6.93 25.94
CA TRP A 257 -9.92 6.06 26.24
C TRP A 257 -8.57 6.59 25.76
N ASP A 258 -8.49 7.01 24.52
CA ASP A 258 -7.23 7.53 23.97
C ASP A 258 -6.80 8.78 24.74
N LYS A 259 -7.77 9.62 25.12
CA LYS A 259 -7.53 10.81 25.95
C LYS A 259 -7.09 10.43 27.35
N ALA A 260 -7.77 9.50 28.00
CA ALA A 260 -7.43 9.01 29.33
C ALA A 260 -6.02 8.40 29.36
N ASN A 261 -5.70 7.57 28.38
CA ASN A 261 -4.37 6.95 28.24
C ASN A 261 -3.27 7.99 27.99
N ALA A 262 -3.51 8.94 27.08
CA ALA A 262 -2.55 10.01 26.81
C ALA A 262 -2.28 10.86 28.05
N TRP A 263 -3.34 11.14 28.85
CA TRP A 263 -3.21 11.85 30.11
C TRP A 263 -2.44 11.04 31.15
N ALA A 264 -2.73 9.74 31.32
CA ALA A 264 -2.00 8.86 32.22
C ALA A 264 -0.50 8.79 31.89
N VAL A 265 -0.16 8.65 30.59
CA VAL A 265 1.24 8.68 30.14
C VAL A 265 1.91 10.01 30.41
N LYS A 266 1.19 11.13 30.23
CA LYS A 266 1.70 12.47 30.54
C LYS A 266 2.04 12.59 32.02
N ILE A 267 1.15 12.15 32.90
CA ILE A 267 1.36 12.20 34.36
C ILE A 267 2.52 11.29 34.79
N ALA A 268 2.60 10.08 34.23
CA ALA A 268 3.68 9.15 34.53
C ALA A 268 5.08 9.67 34.14
N LYS A 269 5.15 10.62 33.20
CA LYS A 269 6.40 11.27 32.73
C LYS A 269 6.66 12.63 33.38
N ASP A 270 5.75 13.15 34.16
CA ASP A 270 5.87 14.47 34.76
C ASP A 270 6.59 14.37 36.12
N ASP A 271 7.78 14.94 36.22
CA ASP A 271 8.62 14.91 37.42
C ASP A 271 7.92 15.45 38.67
N ARG A 272 6.89 16.27 38.55
CA ARG A 272 6.09 16.77 39.65
C ARG A 272 5.37 15.65 40.43
N TYR A 273 5.11 14.51 39.74
CA TYR A 273 4.41 13.34 40.29
C TYR A 273 5.35 12.19 40.63
N LYS A 274 6.65 12.35 40.46
CA LYS A 274 7.67 11.33 40.72
C LYS A 274 7.68 10.79 42.15
N TYR A 275 7.21 11.57 43.07
CA TYR A 275 7.23 11.26 44.53
C TYR A 275 5.84 11.05 45.11
N VAL A 276 4.82 10.83 44.28
CA VAL A 276 3.48 10.51 44.82
C VAL A 276 3.55 9.16 45.51
N ARG A 277 3.29 9.18 46.83
CA ARG A 277 3.30 7.98 47.64
C ARG A 277 1.93 7.31 47.58
N TYR A 278 1.94 5.97 47.55
CA TYR A 278 0.75 5.19 47.80
C TYR A 278 0.33 5.40 49.27
N THR A 279 -0.93 5.79 49.54
CA THR A 279 -1.47 5.90 50.88
C THR A 279 -2.88 5.33 50.90
N ASP A 280 -3.21 4.61 51.97
CA ASP A 280 -4.58 4.11 52.18
C ASP A 280 -5.55 5.24 52.52
N ASP A 281 -5.04 6.40 52.93
CA ASP A 281 -5.82 7.60 53.31
C ASP A 281 -6.04 8.59 52.15
N ALA A 282 -5.73 8.22 50.93
CA ALA A 282 -5.81 9.10 49.73
C ALA A 282 -7.23 9.62 49.39
N TYR A 283 -8.18 9.39 50.27
CA TYR A 283 -9.56 9.86 50.11
C TYR A 283 -9.82 11.23 50.73
N THR A 284 -8.87 11.80 51.46
CA THR A 284 -9.05 13.10 52.10
C THR A 284 -8.66 14.23 51.15
N HIS A 285 -9.64 14.87 50.60
CA HIS A 285 -9.82 16.25 50.15
C HIS A 285 -8.84 16.94 49.21
N GLU A 286 -7.66 16.46 48.94
CA GLU A 286 -6.68 17.19 48.13
C GLU A 286 -6.14 16.38 46.92
N CYS A 287 -6.99 15.58 46.35
CA CYS A 287 -6.67 14.73 45.20
C CYS A 287 -6.48 15.50 43.91
N CYS A 288 -6.43 16.81 43.89
CA CYS A 288 -6.51 17.54 42.67
C CYS A 288 -5.16 17.77 42.06
N ILE A 289 -4.81 16.93 41.10
CA ILE A 289 -3.81 17.23 40.04
C ILE A 289 -4.06 18.62 39.45
N CYS A 290 -5.30 19.10 39.44
CA CYS A 290 -5.68 20.41 38.96
C CYS A 290 -5.34 21.55 39.95
N HIS A 291 -5.00 21.26 41.20
CA HIS A 291 -4.61 22.26 42.20
C HIS A 291 -3.30 21.86 42.91
N PRO A 292 -2.15 21.98 42.23
CA PRO A 292 -0.85 21.66 42.84
C PRO A 292 -0.51 22.69 43.91
N ARG A 293 -0.92 22.46 45.13
CA ARG A 293 -0.38 23.13 46.31
C ARG A 293 0.73 22.26 46.86
N GLY A 294 1.94 22.39 46.43
CA GLY A 294 3.23 22.08 47.03
C GLY A 294 3.44 20.93 48.02
N TYR A 295 2.49 20.01 48.16
CA TYR A 295 2.50 18.92 49.14
C TYR A 295 2.58 17.56 48.47
N ALA A 296 3.20 16.62 49.16
CA ALA A 296 3.29 15.21 48.68
C ALA A 296 1.91 14.57 48.69
N PHE A 297 1.36 14.31 47.52
CA PHE A 297 0.08 13.64 47.36
C PHE A 297 0.25 12.13 47.51
N GLY A 298 -0.65 11.48 48.22
CA GLY A 298 -0.79 10.05 48.23
C GLY A 298 -1.97 9.63 47.34
N TRP A 299 -1.74 8.64 46.51
CA TRP A 299 -2.80 8.03 45.71
C TRP A 299 -2.87 6.54 46.03
N ASN A 300 -4.09 6.03 46.11
CA ASN A 300 -4.31 4.60 45.96
C ASN A 300 -4.70 4.29 44.52
N CYS A 301 -4.75 3.01 44.19
CA CYS A 301 -5.06 2.55 42.84
C CYS A 301 -6.43 3.05 42.32
N ILE A 302 -7.42 3.19 43.20
CA ILE A 302 -8.75 3.66 42.83
C ILE A 302 -8.72 5.16 42.52
N GLY A 303 -8.05 5.96 43.35
CA GLY A 303 -7.90 7.39 43.13
C GLY A 303 -7.16 7.70 41.87
N PHE A 304 -6.13 6.94 41.55
CA PHE A 304 -5.37 7.06 40.27
C PHE A 304 -6.23 6.71 39.06
N ALA A 305 -6.93 5.60 39.07
CA ALA A 305 -7.84 5.20 37.99
C ALA A 305 -8.95 6.25 37.79
N TRP A 306 -9.51 6.79 38.85
CA TRP A 306 -10.51 7.84 38.81
C TRP A 306 -9.95 9.13 38.18
N ALA A 307 -8.76 9.55 38.60
CA ALA A 307 -8.11 10.73 38.05
C ALA A 307 -7.85 10.62 36.55
N ILE A 308 -7.42 9.44 36.06
CA ILE A 308 -7.25 9.14 34.64
C ILE A 308 -8.56 9.34 33.88
N TRP A 309 -9.67 8.84 34.41
CA TRP A 309 -10.97 8.95 33.76
C TRP A 309 -11.52 10.37 33.82
N HIS A 310 -11.44 11.02 34.96
CA HIS A 310 -11.97 12.36 35.12
C HIS A 310 -11.22 13.40 34.31
N HIS A 311 -9.90 13.43 34.41
CA HIS A 311 -9.07 14.44 33.72
C HIS A 311 -8.68 14.04 32.30
N GLY A 312 -8.39 12.78 32.10
CA GLY A 312 -7.94 12.29 30.78
C GLY A 312 -9.08 12.13 29.79
N ALA A 313 -10.21 11.53 30.23
CA ALA A 313 -11.35 11.26 29.35
C ALA A 313 -12.30 12.46 29.17
N GLY A 314 -12.10 13.56 29.91
CA GLY A 314 -12.95 14.75 29.83
C GLY A 314 -14.40 14.45 30.22
N LEU A 315 -14.61 13.69 31.29
CA LEU A 315 -15.96 13.45 31.83
C LEU A 315 -16.57 14.76 32.26
N PRO A 316 -17.83 15.07 31.92
CA PRO A 316 -18.48 16.27 32.36
C PRO A 316 -18.72 16.13 33.85
N ASN A 317 -18.18 17.02 34.60
CA ASN A 317 -18.50 17.55 35.89
C ASN A 317 -17.34 17.66 36.84
N ARG A 318 -17.18 18.88 37.24
CA ARG A 318 -16.64 19.41 38.49
C ARG A 318 -15.61 18.51 39.13
N CYS A 319 -14.43 19.03 39.26
CA CYS A 319 -13.47 18.61 40.27
C CYS A 319 -14.15 18.68 41.65
N ASN A 320 -15.13 17.85 41.85
CA ASN A 320 -15.66 17.57 43.17
C ASN A 320 -14.84 16.42 43.71
N CYS A 321 -13.93 16.72 44.57
CA CYS A 321 -13.18 15.75 45.34
C CYS A 321 -14.07 14.80 46.16
N GLU A 322 -15.36 14.95 46.05
CA GLU A 322 -16.40 14.16 46.73
C GLU A 322 -16.87 12.92 45.97
N VAL A 323 -16.25 12.57 44.87
CA VAL A 323 -16.87 11.61 43.92
C VAL A 323 -16.87 10.19 44.44
N ILE A 324 -15.88 9.80 45.24
CA ILE A 324 -15.89 8.54 45.98
C ILE A 324 -15.24 8.80 47.35
N ASN A 325 -16.02 8.95 48.37
CA ASN A 325 -15.52 8.95 49.75
C ASN A 325 -15.21 7.51 50.19
N ASN A 326 -14.51 7.36 51.33
CA ASN A 326 -14.12 6.05 51.85
C ASN A 326 -15.30 5.08 51.95
N SER A 327 -16.49 5.55 52.33
CA SER A 327 -17.67 4.71 52.45
C SER A 327 -18.19 4.21 51.09
N GLN A 328 -18.04 4.99 50.03
CA GLN A 328 -18.42 4.59 48.66
C GLN A 328 -17.40 3.66 48.02
N ALA A 329 -16.10 3.85 48.27
CA ALA A 329 -15.07 2.93 47.86
C ALA A 329 -15.21 1.58 48.56
N ASP A 330 -15.45 1.58 49.87
CA ASP A 330 -15.76 0.36 50.63
C ASP A 330 -17.02 -0.33 50.12
N LYS A 331 -18.03 0.44 49.77
CA LYS A 331 -19.25 -0.08 49.18
C LYS A 331 -18.98 -0.70 47.81
N LEU A 332 -18.19 -0.03 46.96
CA LEU A 332 -17.80 -0.56 45.65
C LEU A 332 -17.02 -1.87 45.76
N MET A 333 -16.10 -1.95 46.71
CA MET A 333 -15.31 -3.15 47.00
C MET A 333 -16.14 -4.35 47.45
N ARG A 334 -17.29 -4.07 48.10
CA ARG A 334 -18.22 -5.10 48.60
C ARG A 334 -19.35 -5.46 47.65
N MET A 335 -19.56 -4.67 46.59
CA MET A 335 -20.59 -4.94 45.59
C MET A 335 -20.28 -6.17 44.76
N LYS A 336 -21.31 -6.88 44.27
CA LYS A 336 -21.12 -7.87 43.19
C LYS A 336 -20.63 -7.19 41.94
N ALA A 337 -19.89 -7.91 41.09
CA ALA A 337 -19.32 -7.33 39.87
C ALA A 337 -20.36 -6.65 38.94
N SER A 338 -21.58 -7.20 38.89
CA SER A 338 -22.68 -6.61 38.11
C SER A 338 -23.17 -5.28 38.69
N GLU A 339 -23.22 -5.18 40.02
CA GLU A 339 -23.65 -3.96 40.74
C GLU A 339 -22.56 -2.89 40.67
N ALA A 340 -21.29 -3.28 40.81
CA ALA A 340 -20.14 -2.40 40.66
C ALA A 340 -20.08 -1.84 39.22
N LEU A 341 -20.33 -2.68 38.21
CA LEU A 341 -20.42 -2.26 36.83
C LEU A 341 -21.54 -1.26 36.60
N ALA A 342 -22.73 -1.49 37.14
CA ALA A 342 -23.86 -0.57 37.04
C ALA A 342 -23.54 0.78 37.69
N PHE A 343 -22.96 0.75 38.90
CA PHE A 343 -22.53 1.96 39.62
C PHE A 343 -21.48 2.77 38.82
N VAL A 344 -20.47 2.11 38.26
CA VAL A 344 -19.45 2.79 37.46
C VAL A 344 -20.05 3.37 36.17
N LYS A 345 -20.92 2.63 35.47
CA LYS A 345 -21.62 3.11 34.27
C LYS A 345 -22.50 4.33 34.56
N GLU A 346 -23.25 4.31 35.65
CA GLU A 346 -24.10 5.43 36.05
C GLU A 346 -23.28 6.69 36.33
N ARG A 347 -22.17 6.56 37.07
CA ARG A 347 -21.32 7.68 37.45
C ARG A 347 -20.44 8.21 36.33
N THR A 348 -19.98 7.35 35.42
CA THR A 348 -19.07 7.71 34.34
C THR A 348 -19.77 8.00 33.01
N GLY A 349 -21.00 7.57 32.84
CA GLY A 349 -21.74 7.63 31.58
C GLY A 349 -21.11 6.75 30.47
N LEU A 350 -20.21 5.84 30.82
CA LEU A 350 -19.52 4.96 29.88
C LEU A 350 -20.37 3.71 29.59
N LYS A 351 -20.58 3.40 28.31
CA LYS A 351 -21.37 2.23 27.90
C LYS A 351 -20.56 0.94 27.87
N ASP A 352 -19.24 1.04 27.61
CA ASP A 352 -18.35 -0.10 27.36
C ASP A 352 -17.29 -0.22 28.47
N VAL A 353 -17.71 -0.33 29.72
CA VAL A 353 -16.82 -0.58 30.86
C VAL A 353 -17.09 -1.96 31.43
N ASN A 354 -16.03 -2.73 31.63
CA ASN A 354 -16.07 -3.97 32.39
C ASN A 354 -15.33 -3.80 33.69
N VAL A 355 -15.92 -4.26 34.78
CA VAL A 355 -15.30 -4.29 36.12
C VAL A 355 -14.96 -5.73 36.45
N PHE A 356 -13.67 -6.01 36.60
CA PHE A 356 -13.19 -7.30 37.01
C PHE A 356 -12.79 -7.25 38.50
N ARG A 357 -13.26 -8.18 39.27
CA ARG A 357 -12.69 -8.45 40.59
C ARG A 357 -11.47 -9.34 40.40
N THR A 358 -10.35 -8.96 40.98
CA THR A 358 -9.15 -9.79 41.01
C THR A 358 -9.45 -11.12 41.71
N ALA A 359 -9.74 -12.15 40.93
CA ALA A 359 -9.54 -13.50 41.36
C ALA A 359 -8.03 -13.82 41.27
N LYS A 360 -7.53 -14.64 42.15
CA LYS A 360 -6.13 -15.01 42.32
C LYS A 360 -5.42 -15.52 41.03
N TYR A 361 -6.16 -15.65 39.92
CA TYR A 361 -5.74 -16.14 38.62
C TYR A 361 -6.58 -15.53 37.47
N PHE A 362 -6.54 -14.22 37.31
CA PHE A 362 -7.12 -13.64 36.08
C PHE A 362 -6.06 -13.69 34.98
N PRO A 363 -6.32 -14.37 33.82
CA PRO A 363 -5.37 -14.42 32.72
C PRO A 363 -5.24 -13.01 32.13
N VAL A 364 -4.04 -12.44 32.22
CA VAL A 364 -3.73 -11.07 31.75
C VAL A 364 -3.98 -10.92 30.27
N GLU A 365 -3.89 -12.01 29.51
CA GLU A 365 -4.19 -12.08 28.09
C GLU A 365 -5.66 -11.79 27.72
N ASN A 366 -6.56 -11.86 28.68
CA ASN A 366 -7.99 -11.55 28.49
C ASN A 366 -8.33 -10.08 28.79
N LEU A 367 -7.36 -9.30 29.27
CA LEU A 367 -7.56 -7.87 29.49
C LEU A 367 -7.63 -7.13 28.17
N LYS A 368 -8.67 -6.32 27.99
CA LYS A 368 -8.78 -5.38 26.89
C LYS A 368 -8.33 -4.00 27.37
N GLN A 369 -7.82 -3.21 26.43
CA GLN A 369 -7.48 -1.82 26.73
C GLN A 369 -8.72 -1.11 27.28
N GLY A 370 -8.69 -0.79 28.57
CA GLY A 370 -9.76 -0.12 29.24
C GLY A 370 -10.45 -0.89 30.36
N ASP A 371 -10.09 -2.10 30.58
CA ASP A 371 -10.57 -2.85 31.73
C ASP A 371 -9.95 -2.29 33.00
N ILE A 372 -10.77 -2.12 34.01
CA ILE A 372 -10.35 -1.71 35.36
C ILE A 372 -10.18 -2.99 36.20
N ILE A 373 -8.96 -3.20 36.69
CA ILE A 373 -8.61 -4.33 37.57
C ILE A 373 -8.81 -3.94 39.02
#